data_576858bd5dac445818175873d6e1fbd5
#
_entry.id   576858bd5dac445818175873d6e1fbd5
#
_cell.length_a   1.000
_cell.length_b   1.000
_cell.length_c   1.000
_cell.angle_alpha   90.00
_cell.angle_beta   90.00
_cell.angle_gamma   90.00
#
_symmetry.space_group_name_H-M   'P 1'
#
loop_
_entity.id
_entity.type
_entity.pdbx_description
1 polymer ?
#
loop_
_entity_poly.entity_id
_entity_poly.type
_entity_poly.pdbx_seq_one_letter_code
_entity_poly.pdbx_strand_id
1 'polypeptide(L)'
;RITGIILSMEFTGMEIRKRKILYAPDTTMQAMISDRYGRVLLIEPGIGYRLEQKRYSLMTNYSVLNPESTRPYIVPGDDRYERAQAQFEKQKETFSVSDAFHILKSVKQEGLWATRVTFVYSVREKKVYYVLNNDFEEISEYSFDS
;
A
#
# COMPACT_ATOMS: atom_id res chain seq x y z
N ARG A 1 13.75 -1.59 -2.75
CA ARG A 1 12.43 -2.22 -2.55
C ARG A 1 11.36 -1.14 -2.69
N ILE A 2 10.42 -1.34 -3.57
CA ILE A 2 9.25 -0.47 -3.70
C ILE A 2 8.25 -0.99 -2.68
N THR A 3 7.95 -0.20 -1.67
CA THR A 3 6.92 -0.52 -0.69
C THR A 3 5.64 0.15 -1.15
N GLY A 4 4.80 -0.60 -1.82
CA GLY A 4 3.49 -0.17 -2.30
C GLY A 4 3.46 0.08 -3.81
N ILE A 5 2.93 -0.87 -4.56
CA ILE A 5 2.47 -0.64 -5.94
C ILE A 5 0.96 -0.43 -5.84
N ILE A 6 0.51 0.79 -6.06
CA ILE A 6 -0.91 1.06 -6.28
C ILE A 6 -1.11 1.05 -7.80
N LEU A 7 -1.61 -0.06 -8.32
CA LEU A 7 -2.11 -0.13 -9.68
C LEU A 7 -3.61 0.23 -9.65
N SER A 8 -3.98 1.33 -10.28
CA SER A 8 -5.39 1.65 -10.47
C SER A 8 -5.94 0.82 -11.63
N MET A 9 -6.84 -0.11 -11.33
CA MET A 9 -7.56 -0.92 -12.32
C MET A 9 -9.05 -0.89 -12.01
N GLU A 10 -9.87 -0.97 -13.06
CA GLU A 10 -11.30 -1.18 -12.87
C GLU A 10 -11.58 -2.67 -12.71
N PHE A 11 -12.18 -3.05 -11.58
CA PHE A 11 -12.63 -4.40 -11.34
C PHE A 11 -14.15 -4.45 -11.37
N THR A 12 -14.70 -5.29 -12.22
CA THR A 12 -16.07 -5.76 -12.01
C THR A 12 -15.98 -7.08 -11.26
N GLY A 13 -16.88 -7.32 -10.30
CA GLY A 13 -16.85 -8.54 -9.47
C GLY A 13 -16.91 -9.84 -10.29
N MET A 14 -17.32 -9.75 -11.57
CA MET A 14 -17.38 -10.86 -12.51
C MET A 14 -16.03 -11.11 -13.22
N GLU A 15 -15.22 -10.08 -13.40
CA GLU A 15 -13.91 -10.20 -14.08
C GLU A 15 -12.86 -10.85 -13.20
N ILE A 16 -12.89 -10.59 -11.90
CA ILE A 16 -11.99 -11.24 -10.93
C ILE A 16 -12.18 -12.75 -10.91
N ARG A 17 -13.41 -13.24 -11.10
CA ARG A 17 -13.72 -14.68 -11.14
C ARG A 17 -13.33 -15.36 -12.45
N LYS A 18 -13.25 -14.63 -13.56
CA LYS A 18 -13.01 -15.18 -14.90
C LYS A 18 -11.57 -15.05 -15.37
N ARG A 19 -10.81 -14.10 -14.88
CA ARG A 19 -9.41 -13.91 -15.28
C ARG A 19 -8.49 -14.66 -14.30
N LYS A 20 -7.68 -15.57 -14.82
CA LYS A 20 -6.48 -16.00 -14.12
C LYS A 20 -5.62 -14.74 -13.96
N ILE A 21 -5.56 -14.20 -12.76
CA ILE A 21 -4.58 -13.18 -12.45
C ILE A 21 -3.24 -13.90 -12.47
N LEU A 22 -2.53 -13.81 -13.58
CA LEU A 22 -1.14 -14.24 -13.69
C LEU A 22 -0.29 -13.20 -12.96
N TYR A 23 -0.40 -13.21 -11.65
CA TYR A 23 0.54 -12.48 -10.79
C TYR A 23 1.79 -13.33 -10.64
N ALA A 24 2.97 -12.69 -10.77
CA ALA A 24 4.25 -13.38 -10.67
C ALA A 24 4.29 -14.29 -9.43
N PRO A 25 4.69 -15.55 -9.58
CA PRO A 25 4.58 -16.58 -8.56
C PRO A 25 5.57 -16.44 -7.40
N ASP A 26 6.16 -15.26 -7.20
CA ASP A 26 7.05 -15.03 -6.09
C ASP A 26 6.23 -14.92 -4.80
N THR A 27 6.33 -15.93 -3.96
CA THR A 27 5.65 -15.99 -2.65
C THR A 27 6.13 -14.91 -1.68
N THR A 28 7.19 -14.17 -2.02
CA THR A 28 7.71 -13.07 -1.21
C THR A 28 7.06 -11.72 -1.53
N MET A 29 6.28 -11.63 -2.59
CA MET A 29 5.64 -10.39 -3.02
C MET A 29 4.16 -10.38 -2.62
N GLN A 30 3.77 -9.29 -1.99
CA GLN A 30 2.37 -8.97 -1.73
C GLN A 30 1.96 -7.81 -2.64
N ALA A 31 0.69 -7.75 -3.02
CA ALA A 31 0.16 -6.63 -3.78
C ALA A 31 -1.15 -6.12 -3.18
N MET A 32 -1.28 -4.80 -3.19
CA MET A 32 -2.51 -4.11 -2.91
C MET A 32 -2.87 -3.27 -4.14
N ILE A 33 -4.03 -3.54 -4.72
CA ILE A 33 -4.50 -2.89 -5.94
C ILE A 33 -5.83 -2.21 -5.62
N SER A 34 -5.93 -0.92 -5.89
CA SER A 34 -7.15 -0.16 -5.68
C SER A 34 -7.77 0.28 -7.01
N ASP A 35 -9.09 0.40 -7.04
CA ASP A 35 -9.80 0.99 -8.15
C ASP A 35 -10.39 2.37 -7.81
N ARG A 36 -10.94 3.05 -8.82
CA ARG A 36 -11.56 4.37 -8.67
C ARG A 36 -12.81 4.40 -7.79
N TYR A 37 -13.38 3.25 -7.47
CA TYR A 37 -14.55 3.12 -6.59
C TYR A 37 -14.19 2.87 -5.12
N GLY A 38 -12.90 2.88 -4.79
CA GLY A 38 -12.40 2.63 -3.44
C GLY A 38 -12.41 1.16 -3.04
N ARG A 39 -12.56 0.24 -4.01
CA ARG A 39 -12.38 -1.19 -3.75
C ARG A 39 -10.89 -1.51 -3.77
N VAL A 40 -10.47 -2.38 -2.87
CA VAL A 40 -9.07 -2.79 -2.72
C VAL A 40 -8.97 -4.30 -2.83
N LEU A 41 -8.12 -4.77 -3.74
CA LEU A 41 -7.77 -6.18 -3.86
C LEU A 41 -6.42 -6.41 -3.20
N LEU A 42 -6.42 -7.21 -2.14
CA LEU A 42 -5.22 -7.72 -1.50
C LEU A 42 -4.85 -9.07 -2.09
N ILE A 43 -3.60 -9.24 -2.49
CA ILE A 43 -3.07 -10.49 -3.06
C ILE A 43 -1.85 -10.89 -2.26
N GLU A 44 -1.87 -12.11 -1.74
CA GLU A 44 -0.74 -12.73 -1.06
C GLU A 44 -0.45 -14.08 -1.73
N PRO A 45 0.56 -14.16 -2.62
CA PRO A 45 0.88 -15.38 -3.34
C PRO A 45 1.15 -16.56 -2.41
N GLY A 46 0.57 -17.71 -2.73
CA GLY A 46 0.64 -18.92 -1.90
C GLY A 46 -0.31 -18.93 -0.70
N ILE A 47 -1.01 -17.82 -0.42
CA ILE A 47 -2.02 -17.74 0.65
C ILE A 47 -3.41 -17.49 0.04
N GLY A 48 -3.56 -16.45 -0.79
CA GLY A 48 -4.85 -16.15 -1.40
C GLY A 48 -5.01 -14.69 -1.79
N TYR A 49 -6.26 -14.29 -1.92
CA TYR A 49 -6.66 -12.91 -2.19
C TYR A 49 -7.93 -12.54 -1.42
N ARG A 50 -8.11 -11.26 -1.17
CA ARG A 50 -9.33 -10.71 -0.55
C ARG A 50 -9.68 -9.37 -1.18
N LEU A 51 -10.95 -9.20 -1.56
CA LEU A 51 -11.51 -7.92 -1.96
C LEU A 51 -12.06 -7.21 -0.72
N GLU A 52 -11.63 -5.98 -0.51
CA GLU A 52 -12.08 -5.12 0.59
C GLU A 52 -12.71 -3.84 0.04
N GLN A 53 -13.70 -3.34 0.77
CA GLN A 53 -14.24 -2.00 0.60
C GLN A 53 -14.40 -1.40 1.99
N LYS A 54 -13.34 -0.81 2.49
CA LYS A 54 -13.23 -0.23 3.82
C LYS A 54 -12.79 1.22 3.71
N ARG A 55 -12.87 1.94 4.83
CA ARG A 55 -12.36 3.30 4.91
C ARG A 55 -10.87 3.40 4.53
N TYR A 56 -10.08 2.40 4.89
CA TYR A 56 -8.69 2.25 4.50
C TYR A 56 -8.30 0.77 4.47
N SER A 57 -7.24 0.45 3.74
CA SER A 57 -6.58 -0.86 3.77
C SER A 57 -5.09 -0.65 4.01
N LEU A 58 -4.50 -1.53 4.78
CA LEU A 58 -3.08 -1.53 5.13
C LEU A 58 -2.45 -2.87 4.75
N MET A 59 -1.22 -2.80 4.29
CA MET A 59 -0.39 -3.96 4.02
C MET A 59 1.07 -3.62 4.36
N THR A 60 1.72 -4.53 5.05
CA THR A 60 3.15 -4.46 5.38
C THR A 60 3.82 -5.79 5.04
N ASN A 61 4.92 -6.12 5.71
CA ASN A 61 5.61 -7.39 5.51
C ASN A 61 4.85 -8.60 6.09
N TYR A 62 3.85 -8.36 6.94
CA TYR A 62 3.03 -9.42 7.52
C TYR A 62 1.94 -9.87 6.57
N SER A 63 1.52 -11.13 6.70
CA SER A 63 0.31 -11.58 6.04
C SER A 63 -0.92 -10.95 6.67
N VAL A 64 -1.71 -10.27 5.86
CA VAL A 64 -3.02 -9.72 6.25
C VAL A 64 -4.13 -10.76 6.12
N LEU A 65 -3.91 -11.75 5.22
CA LEU A 65 -4.88 -12.82 4.97
C LEU A 65 -4.73 -13.98 5.93
N ASN A 66 -3.51 -14.27 6.38
CA ASN A 66 -3.19 -15.30 7.37
C ASN A 66 -2.14 -14.74 8.36
N PRO A 67 -2.57 -14.01 9.40
CA PRO A 67 -1.65 -13.39 10.37
C PRO A 67 -0.78 -14.40 11.12
N GLU A 68 -1.21 -15.65 11.23
CA GLU A 68 -0.45 -16.73 11.89
C GLU A 68 0.65 -17.31 10.99
N SER A 69 0.66 -16.96 9.69
CA SER A 69 1.69 -17.46 8.80
C SER A 69 3.02 -16.79 9.12
N THR A 70 4.00 -17.61 9.51
CA THR A 70 5.38 -17.15 9.67
C THR A 70 6.00 -16.96 8.29
N ARG A 71 6.22 -15.71 7.89
CA ARG A 71 6.98 -15.39 6.69
C ARG A 71 8.43 -15.08 7.04
N PRO A 72 9.39 -15.47 6.20
CA PRO A 72 10.82 -15.34 6.53
C PRO A 72 11.34 -13.90 6.63
N TYR A 73 10.51 -12.90 6.36
CA TYR A 73 10.90 -11.47 6.41
C TYR A 73 10.21 -10.68 7.51
N ILE A 74 9.58 -11.34 8.45
CA ILE A 74 9.11 -10.69 9.67
C ILE A 74 10.35 -10.31 10.48
N VAL A 75 10.53 -9.01 10.66
CA VAL A 75 11.57 -8.48 11.56
C VAL A 75 10.96 -8.42 12.95
N PRO A 76 11.55 -9.12 13.93
CA PRO A 76 11.09 -9.02 15.31
C PRO A 76 11.05 -7.56 15.79
N GLY A 77 9.92 -7.14 16.36
CA GLY A 77 9.71 -5.76 16.82
C GLY A 77 9.31 -4.77 15.73
N ASP A 78 8.99 -5.23 14.52
CA ASP A 78 8.41 -4.35 13.48
C ASP A 78 6.96 -4.03 13.83
N ASP A 79 6.72 -2.79 14.26
CA ASP A 79 5.42 -2.25 14.67
C ASP A 79 4.82 -1.27 13.64
N ARG A 80 5.34 -1.27 12.39
CA ARG A 80 4.90 -0.31 11.36
C ARG A 80 3.43 -0.43 11.02
N TYR A 81 2.89 -1.65 11.02
CA TYR A 81 1.46 -1.86 10.77
C TYR A 81 0.61 -1.20 11.84
N GLU A 82 0.90 -1.48 13.11
CA GLU A 82 0.18 -0.98 14.27
C GLU A 82 0.28 0.55 14.37
N ARG A 83 1.46 1.11 14.10
CA ARG A 83 1.66 2.56 14.07
C ARG A 83 0.85 3.22 12.96
N ALA A 84 0.87 2.68 11.75
CA ALA A 84 0.07 3.20 10.65
C ALA A 84 -1.42 3.08 10.95
N GLN A 85 -1.88 1.93 11.44
CA GLN A 85 -3.27 1.69 11.82
C GLN A 85 -3.75 2.71 12.85
N ALA A 86 -2.99 2.89 13.93
CA ALA A 86 -3.35 3.84 14.99
C ALA A 86 -3.47 5.29 14.48
N GLN A 87 -2.70 5.66 13.47
CA GLN A 87 -2.80 6.98 12.86
C GLN A 87 -4.05 7.09 11.96
N PHE A 88 -4.36 6.08 11.15
CA PHE A 88 -5.57 6.07 10.34
C PHE A 88 -6.85 6.09 11.20
N GLU A 89 -6.86 5.43 12.35
CA GLU A 89 -7.99 5.42 13.27
C GLU A 89 -8.25 6.80 13.91
N LYS A 90 -7.20 7.61 14.08
CA LYS A 90 -7.29 8.97 14.59
C LYS A 90 -7.72 9.99 13.53
N GLN A 91 -7.63 9.64 12.24
CA GLN A 91 -7.96 10.55 11.16
C GLN A 91 -9.47 10.81 11.08
N LYS A 92 -9.80 12.09 10.87
CA LYS A 92 -11.16 12.55 10.61
C LYS A 92 -11.63 12.14 9.21
N GLU A 93 -12.83 12.54 8.83
CA GLU A 93 -13.43 12.19 7.54
C GLU A 93 -12.64 12.70 6.32
N THR A 94 -11.93 13.82 6.47
CA THR A 94 -11.09 14.39 5.40
C THR A 94 -9.65 13.90 5.55
N PHE A 95 -9.17 13.21 4.52
CA PHE A 95 -7.80 12.71 4.44
C PHE A 95 -7.07 13.38 3.27
N SER A 96 -5.97 14.05 3.56
CA SER A 96 -5.18 14.82 2.60
C SER A 96 -3.90 14.09 2.18
N VAL A 97 -3.26 14.58 1.12
CA VAL A 97 -1.92 14.13 0.72
C VAL A 97 -0.90 14.34 1.84
N SER A 98 -1.01 15.46 2.57
CA SER A 98 -0.15 15.74 3.72
C SER A 98 -0.32 14.72 4.84
N ASP A 99 -1.56 14.31 5.14
CA ASP A 99 -1.83 13.27 6.14
C ASP A 99 -1.21 11.93 5.73
N ALA A 100 -1.30 11.60 4.44
CA ALA A 100 -0.68 10.40 3.90
C ALA A 100 0.84 10.41 4.09
N PHE A 101 1.51 11.52 3.75
CA PHE A 101 2.95 11.65 3.97
C PHE A 101 3.34 11.65 5.44
N HIS A 102 2.52 12.22 6.31
CA HIS A 102 2.76 12.16 7.75
C HIS A 102 2.79 10.70 8.25
N ILE A 103 1.82 9.89 7.83
CA ILE A 103 1.79 8.46 8.19
C ILE A 103 3.00 7.73 7.58
N LEU A 104 3.28 7.92 6.30
CA LEU A 104 4.40 7.26 5.60
C LEU A 104 5.75 7.63 6.21
N LYS A 105 5.94 8.90 6.59
CA LYS A 105 7.15 9.37 7.32
C LYS A 105 7.32 8.63 8.64
N SER A 106 6.23 8.38 9.37
CA SER A 106 6.27 7.68 10.66
C SER A 106 6.65 6.21 10.57
N VAL A 107 6.41 5.57 9.41
CA VAL A 107 6.68 4.14 9.18
C VAL A 107 7.82 3.87 8.20
N LYS A 108 8.57 4.91 7.82
CA LYS A 108 9.76 4.76 6.95
C LYS A 108 10.79 3.84 7.60
N GLN A 109 11.53 3.14 6.77
CA GLN A 109 12.69 2.35 7.21
C GLN A 109 13.99 3.14 7.00
N GLU A 110 14.95 2.90 7.87
CA GLU A 110 16.30 3.49 7.84
C GLU A 110 17.37 2.41 7.78
N GLY A 111 18.63 2.80 7.66
CA GLY A 111 19.76 1.88 7.61
C GLY A 111 19.87 1.07 6.33
N LEU A 112 20.27 -0.19 6.42
CA LEU A 112 20.48 -1.08 5.27
C LEU A 112 19.24 -1.29 4.42
N TRP A 113 18.07 -1.24 5.02
CA TRP A 113 16.76 -1.44 4.37
C TRP A 113 15.99 -0.14 4.21
N ALA A 114 16.69 0.99 4.20
CA ALA A 114 16.07 2.30 4.10
C ALA A 114 15.07 2.39 2.94
N THR A 115 13.95 3.03 3.20
CA THR A 115 12.94 3.34 2.18
C THR A 115 13.57 4.26 1.13
N ARG A 116 13.58 3.85 -0.12
CA ARG A 116 14.19 4.60 -1.22
C ARG A 116 13.21 5.52 -1.92
N VAL A 117 11.96 5.08 -2.00
CA VAL A 117 10.89 5.85 -2.64
C VAL A 117 9.65 5.75 -1.75
N THR A 118 9.06 6.88 -1.47
CA THR A 118 7.73 7.00 -0.86
C THR A 118 6.86 7.79 -1.82
N PHE A 119 5.67 7.29 -2.14
CA PHE A 119 4.76 8.01 -3.01
C PHE A 119 3.31 7.95 -2.53
N VAL A 120 2.55 8.97 -2.89
CA VAL A 120 1.11 9.09 -2.67
C VAL A 120 0.46 9.38 -4.02
N TYR A 121 -0.45 8.51 -4.44
CA TYR A 121 -1.26 8.74 -5.62
C TYR A 121 -2.62 9.31 -5.23
N SER A 122 -2.91 10.50 -5.69
CA SER A 122 -4.22 11.14 -5.55
C SER A 122 -5.06 10.84 -6.79
N VAL A 123 -6.00 9.90 -6.66
CA VAL A 123 -6.94 9.56 -7.74
C VAL A 123 -7.78 10.76 -8.14
N ARG A 124 -8.17 11.58 -7.15
CA ARG A 124 -8.97 12.80 -7.37
C ARG A 124 -8.24 13.84 -8.20
N GLU A 125 -6.95 14.04 -7.93
CA GLU A 125 -6.14 15.06 -8.59
C GLU A 125 -5.41 14.52 -9.81
N LYS A 126 -5.45 13.20 -10.04
CA LYS A 126 -4.67 12.50 -11.07
C LYS A 126 -3.19 12.82 -10.99
N LYS A 127 -2.67 12.85 -9.76
CA LYS A 127 -1.28 13.18 -9.47
C LYS A 127 -0.62 12.11 -8.62
N VAL A 128 0.68 11.95 -8.81
CA VAL A 128 1.57 11.27 -7.88
C VAL A 128 2.44 12.33 -7.19
N TYR A 129 2.48 12.26 -5.88
CA TYR A 129 3.42 12.96 -5.03
C TYR A 129 4.46 11.98 -4.53
N TYR A 130 5.72 12.33 -4.54
CA TYR A 130 6.76 11.38 -4.14
C TYR A 130 7.95 12.04 -3.44
N VAL A 131 8.63 11.23 -2.65
CA VAL A 131 9.81 11.55 -1.89
C VAL A 131 10.87 10.51 -2.18
N LEU A 132 12.09 10.93 -2.40
CA LEU A 132 13.24 10.06 -2.62
C LEU A 132 14.13 10.02 -1.37
N ASN A 133 14.68 8.84 -1.07
CA ASN A 133 15.66 8.63 -0.01
C ASN A 133 15.27 9.18 1.37
N ASN A 134 13.98 9.13 1.70
CA ASN A 134 13.42 9.67 2.95
C ASN A 134 13.58 11.19 3.14
N ASP A 135 13.83 11.95 2.09
CA ASP A 135 13.88 13.42 2.15
C ASP A 135 12.46 14.02 2.08
N PHE A 136 11.76 14.01 3.20
CA PHE A 136 10.40 14.52 3.31
C PHE A 136 10.30 16.06 3.30
N GLU A 137 11.42 16.77 3.20
CA GLU A 137 11.43 18.22 3.02
C GLU A 137 11.26 18.59 1.53
N GLU A 138 11.55 17.67 0.62
CA GLU A 138 11.42 17.83 -0.81
C GLU A 138 10.37 16.86 -1.38
N ILE A 139 9.12 17.30 -1.43
CA ILE A 139 8.02 16.54 -2.05
C ILE A 139 7.88 16.98 -3.49
N SER A 140 8.20 16.07 -4.40
CA SER A 140 8.00 16.25 -5.84
C SER A 140 6.62 15.79 -6.27
N GLU A 141 6.11 16.33 -7.40
CA GLU A 141 4.84 15.89 -7.97
C GLU A 141 4.95 15.59 -9.47
N TYR A 142 4.12 14.69 -9.93
CA TYR A 142 3.90 14.40 -11.34
C TYR A 142 2.41 14.30 -11.63
N SER A 143 1.95 15.00 -12.67
CA SER A 143 0.56 14.98 -13.13
C SER A 143 0.43 14.02 -14.30
N PHE A 144 -0.61 13.18 -14.28
CA PHE A 144 -0.99 12.37 -15.42
C PHE A 144 -1.88 13.23 -16.33
N ASP A 145 -1.38 13.55 -17.51
CA ASP A 145 -2.19 14.19 -18.54
C ASP A 145 -3.33 13.26 -18.93
N SER A 146 -4.52 13.82 -18.97
CA SER A 146 -5.76 13.12 -19.34
C SER A 146 -5.95 13.10 -20.84
#